data_e71f80647f93d3f6a86ea3dd0b4e30db
#
_entry.id   e71f80647f93d3f6a86ea3dd0b4e30db
#
_cell.length_a   1.000
_cell.length_b   1.000
_cell.length_c   1.000
_cell.angle_alpha   90.00
_cell.angle_beta   90.00
_cell.angle_gamma   90.00
#
_symmetry.space_group_name_H-M   'P 1'
#
loop_
_entity.id
_entity.type
_entity.pdbx_description
1 polymer ?
#
loop_
_entity_poly.entity_id
_entity_poly.type
_entity_poly.pdbx_seq_one_letter_code
_entity_poly.pdbx_strand_id
1 'polypeptide(L)'
;LERSGAPLVLDADALNACVGDAERLHGRDGLDLIITPHPGEMARLQGTTVEDVQANRIEAARSFATTHAVHVVLKGHRTVVACPNGRTFINLTGNPGMATGGIGDVLTGIIAAWSAQLLDAEAACKAGVYLHGLAGDLAEADEGEVALTASDLPLHLGDAVRELSGRRRDPDA
;
A
#
# COMPACT_ATOMS: atom_id res chain seq x y z
N LEU A 1 -11.38 16.07 0.66
CA LEU A 1 -12.08 14.78 0.64
C LEU A 1 -13.53 14.91 0.20
N GLU A 2 -14.29 15.84 0.79
CA GLU A 2 -15.74 15.98 0.57
C GLU A 2 -16.17 16.31 -0.87
N ARG A 3 -15.28 16.82 -1.70
CA ARG A 3 -15.58 17.30 -3.07
C ARG A 3 -15.07 16.37 -4.16
N SER A 4 -14.40 15.27 -3.83
CA SER A 4 -13.94 14.31 -4.82
C SER A 4 -15.10 13.48 -5.35
N GLY A 5 -15.19 13.34 -6.66
CA GLY A 5 -16.05 12.39 -7.35
C GLY A 5 -15.31 11.17 -7.88
N ALA A 6 -14.03 10.99 -7.49
CA ALA A 6 -13.18 9.88 -7.91
C ALA A 6 -12.60 9.15 -6.68
N PRO A 7 -12.26 7.85 -6.80
CA PRO A 7 -11.52 7.13 -5.75
C PRO A 7 -10.28 7.92 -5.30
N LEU A 8 -9.95 7.82 -4.03
CA LEU A 8 -8.82 8.54 -3.45
C LEU A 8 -7.82 7.57 -2.82
N VAL A 9 -6.54 7.83 -3.03
CA VAL A 9 -5.45 7.19 -2.30
C VAL A 9 -4.74 8.27 -1.49
N LEU A 10 -4.70 8.13 -0.17
CA LEU A 10 -4.11 9.09 0.76
C LEU A 10 -2.91 8.50 1.48
N ASP A 11 -1.81 9.25 1.52
CA ASP A 11 -0.57 8.87 2.21
C ASP A 11 0.06 10.08 2.92
N ALA A 12 1.05 9.84 3.75
CA ALA A 12 1.95 10.82 4.33
C ALA A 12 1.23 12.04 4.94
N ASP A 13 1.47 13.24 4.41
CA ASP A 13 0.93 14.49 4.95
C ASP A 13 -0.60 14.55 4.91
N ALA A 14 -1.23 13.89 3.94
CA ALA A 14 -2.69 13.80 3.88
C ALA A 14 -3.25 13.02 5.09
N LEU A 15 -2.56 11.99 5.55
CA LEU A 15 -2.91 11.23 6.76
C LEU A 15 -2.61 12.04 8.02
N ASN A 16 -1.45 12.70 8.07
CA ASN A 16 -1.07 13.56 9.19
C ASN A 16 -2.08 14.70 9.42
N ALA A 17 -2.67 15.25 8.35
CA ALA A 17 -3.72 16.28 8.44
C ALA A 17 -5.05 15.78 9.04
N CYS A 18 -5.21 14.46 9.20
CA CYS A 18 -6.39 13.83 9.81
C CYS A 18 -6.13 13.35 11.25
N VAL A 19 -4.94 13.55 11.79
CA VAL A 19 -4.61 13.19 13.18
C VAL A 19 -5.46 14.03 14.14
N GLY A 20 -6.13 13.35 15.09
CA GLY A 20 -7.07 13.98 16.03
C GLY A 20 -8.50 14.15 15.47
N ASP A 21 -8.71 13.86 14.19
CA ASP A 21 -10.02 13.89 13.54
C ASP A 21 -10.08 12.81 12.44
N ALA A 22 -9.92 11.54 12.85
CA ALA A 22 -9.89 10.39 11.94
C ALA A 22 -11.24 10.15 11.24
N GLU A 23 -12.33 10.73 11.74
CA GLU A 23 -13.65 10.69 11.08
C GLU A 23 -13.63 11.31 9.67
N ARG A 24 -12.69 12.21 9.40
CA ARG A 24 -12.47 12.75 8.05
C ARG A 24 -12.03 11.69 7.04
N LEU A 25 -11.51 10.56 7.50
CA LEU A 25 -11.12 9.42 6.68
C LEU A 25 -12.27 8.41 6.48
N HIS A 26 -13.51 8.79 6.79
CA HIS A 26 -14.64 7.89 6.59
C HIS A 26 -14.95 7.72 5.10
N GLY A 27 -15.08 6.44 4.69
CA GLY A 27 -15.51 6.08 3.33
C GLY A 27 -16.94 6.55 3.05
N ARG A 28 -17.27 6.72 1.77
CA ARG A 28 -18.60 7.16 1.33
C ARG A 28 -19.17 6.16 0.33
N ASP A 29 -20.48 6.08 0.29
CA ASP A 29 -21.18 5.23 -0.66
C ASP A 29 -20.78 5.57 -2.11
N GLY A 30 -20.31 4.56 -2.82
CA GLY A 30 -19.91 4.69 -4.22
C GLY A 30 -18.56 5.36 -4.44
N LEU A 31 -17.78 5.65 -3.38
CA LEU A 31 -16.46 6.24 -3.50
C LEU A 31 -15.44 5.54 -2.61
N ASP A 32 -14.54 4.79 -3.22
CA ASP A 32 -13.48 4.10 -2.51
C ASP A 32 -12.44 5.07 -1.96
N LEU A 33 -12.14 4.93 -0.67
CA LEU A 33 -11.05 5.61 0.00
C LEU A 33 -10.00 4.56 0.42
N ILE A 34 -8.78 4.76 -0.03
CA ILE A 34 -7.62 3.92 0.30
C ILE A 34 -6.64 4.78 1.10
N ILE A 35 -6.17 4.28 2.23
CA ILE A 35 -5.11 4.90 3.00
C ILE A 35 -3.91 3.96 3.10
N THR A 36 -2.68 4.53 3.06
CA THR A 36 -1.43 3.76 3.03
C THR A 36 -0.49 4.09 4.20
N PRO A 37 -0.96 4.02 5.47
CA PRO A 37 -0.14 4.41 6.62
C PRO A 37 1.04 3.47 6.85
N HIS A 38 2.18 4.02 7.26
CA HIS A 38 3.19 3.26 7.97
C HIS A 38 2.81 3.14 9.47
N PRO A 39 3.45 2.27 10.28
CA PRO A 39 3.03 2.06 11.67
C PRO A 39 2.96 3.33 12.52
N GLY A 40 3.85 4.30 12.29
CA GLY A 40 3.83 5.57 13.02
C GLY A 40 2.66 6.47 12.63
N GLU A 41 2.25 6.50 11.37
CA GLU A 41 1.04 7.21 10.91
C GLU A 41 -0.21 6.55 11.48
N MET A 42 -0.26 5.21 11.43
CA MET A 42 -1.38 4.44 11.98
C MET A 42 -1.54 4.68 13.47
N ALA A 43 -0.44 4.68 14.23
CA ALA A 43 -0.45 4.96 15.66
C ALA A 43 -1.03 6.35 15.96
N ARG A 44 -0.61 7.38 15.19
CA ARG A 44 -1.16 8.74 15.34
C ARG A 44 -2.65 8.83 15.00
N LEU A 45 -3.09 8.15 13.95
CA LEU A 45 -4.52 8.12 13.56
C LEU A 45 -5.39 7.42 14.61
N GLN A 46 -4.87 6.36 15.24
CA GLN A 46 -5.58 5.60 16.27
C GLN A 46 -5.42 6.18 17.69
N GLY A 47 -4.53 7.17 17.88
CA GLY A 47 -4.22 7.69 19.22
C GLY A 47 -3.55 6.66 20.14
N THR A 48 -2.72 5.77 19.56
CA THR A 48 -2.00 4.69 20.26
C THR A 48 -0.48 4.79 20.02
N THR A 49 0.28 3.77 20.43
CA THR A 49 1.73 3.72 20.22
C THR A 49 2.11 2.90 18.99
N VAL A 50 3.33 3.11 18.49
CA VAL A 50 3.88 2.31 17.37
C VAL A 50 4.03 0.85 17.79
N GLU A 51 4.41 0.63 19.05
CA GLU A 51 4.57 -0.69 19.67
C GLU A 51 3.25 -1.47 19.66
N ASP A 52 2.14 -0.82 20.01
CA ASP A 52 0.80 -1.44 20.01
C ASP A 52 0.37 -1.82 18.60
N VAL A 53 0.59 -0.92 17.62
CA VAL A 53 0.31 -1.21 16.21
C VAL A 53 1.15 -2.37 15.71
N GLN A 54 2.46 -2.41 16.03
CA GLN A 54 3.36 -3.48 15.60
C GLN A 54 3.04 -4.83 16.24
N ALA A 55 2.61 -4.83 17.52
CA ALA A 55 2.21 -6.06 18.22
C ALA A 55 0.94 -6.70 17.60
N ASN A 56 0.04 -5.89 17.03
CA ASN A 56 -1.26 -6.34 16.56
C ASN A 56 -1.62 -5.78 15.17
N ARG A 57 -0.68 -5.81 14.21
CA ARG A 57 -0.81 -5.18 12.88
C ARG A 57 -2.10 -5.52 12.14
N ILE A 58 -2.49 -6.80 12.15
CA ILE A 58 -3.70 -7.26 11.45
C ILE A 58 -4.93 -6.61 12.08
N GLU A 59 -5.02 -6.62 13.40
CA GLU A 59 -6.16 -6.04 14.12
C GLU A 59 -6.20 -4.52 14.00
N ALA A 60 -5.06 -3.85 14.12
CA ALA A 60 -4.94 -2.41 13.94
C ALA A 60 -5.44 -1.96 12.56
N ALA A 61 -5.04 -2.66 11.49
CA ALA A 61 -5.49 -2.37 10.14
C ALA A 61 -6.99 -2.70 9.96
N ARG A 62 -7.43 -3.88 10.43
CA ARG A 62 -8.79 -4.37 10.27
C ARG A 62 -9.82 -3.51 11.01
N SER A 63 -9.56 -3.20 12.27
CA SER A 63 -10.48 -2.38 13.07
C SER A 63 -10.63 -0.98 12.47
N PHE A 64 -9.54 -0.34 12.04
CA PHE A 64 -9.61 0.95 11.38
C PHE A 64 -10.39 0.89 10.06
N ALA A 65 -10.11 -0.11 9.23
CA ALA A 65 -10.79 -0.30 7.94
C ALA A 65 -12.31 -0.46 8.11
N THR A 66 -12.74 -1.28 9.08
CA THR A 66 -14.17 -1.52 9.34
C THR A 66 -14.86 -0.33 9.99
N THR A 67 -14.19 0.33 10.94
CA THR A 67 -14.77 1.49 11.67
C THR A 67 -14.98 2.67 10.73
N HIS A 68 -14.02 2.97 9.85
CA HIS A 68 -14.07 4.11 8.96
C HIS A 68 -14.54 3.79 7.54
N ALA A 69 -14.94 2.54 7.27
CA ALA A 69 -15.38 2.07 5.94
C ALA A 69 -14.36 2.37 4.82
N VAL A 70 -13.05 2.16 5.08
CA VAL A 70 -11.95 2.46 4.15
C VAL A 70 -11.07 1.24 3.90
N HIS A 71 -10.32 1.25 2.80
CA HIS A 71 -9.24 0.29 2.58
C HIS A 71 -7.97 0.79 3.26
N VAL A 72 -7.33 -0.06 4.06
CA VAL A 72 -6.08 0.24 4.77
C VAL A 72 -4.95 -0.62 4.21
N VAL A 73 -3.88 0.00 3.78
CA VAL A 73 -2.62 -0.63 3.41
C VAL A 73 -1.58 -0.28 4.48
N LEU A 74 -1.50 -1.07 5.55
CA LEU A 74 -0.54 -0.84 6.63
C LEU A 74 0.86 -1.29 6.20
N LYS A 75 1.68 -0.31 5.80
CA LYS A 75 3.05 -0.50 5.29
C LYS A 75 3.98 -1.15 6.31
N GLY A 76 5.02 -1.84 5.82
CA GLY A 76 6.09 -2.48 6.60
C GLY A 76 6.32 -3.93 6.20
N HIS A 77 7.20 -4.64 6.93
CA HIS A 77 7.41 -6.06 6.67
C HIS A 77 6.07 -6.81 6.72
N ARG A 78 5.77 -7.59 5.66
CA ARG A 78 4.47 -8.23 5.47
C ARG A 78 3.33 -7.21 5.53
N THR A 79 3.35 -6.25 4.60
CA THR A 79 2.28 -5.24 4.47
C THR A 79 0.90 -5.89 4.56
N VAL A 80 0.04 -5.30 5.41
CA VAL A 80 -1.33 -5.77 5.62
C VAL A 80 -2.28 -4.92 4.81
N VAL A 81 -3.11 -5.56 3.99
CA VAL A 81 -4.25 -4.93 3.30
C VAL A 81 -5.51 -5.31 4.06
N ALA A 82 -6.25 -4.35 4.58
CA ALA A 82 -7.53 -4.55 5.24
C ALA A 82 -8.64 -3.81 4.51
N CYS A 83 -9.79 -4.47 4.34
CA CYS A 83 -10.94 -3.97 3.61
C CYS A 83 -12.08 -3.56 4.55
N PRO A 84 -12.99 -2.65 4.13
CA PRO A 84 -14.14 -2.22 4.93
C PRO A 84 -15.02 -3.36 5.44
N ASN A 85 -15.07 -4.47 4.71
CA ASN A 85 -15.83 -5.68 5.09
C ASN A 85 -15.11 -6.60 6.08
N GLY A 86 -13.95 -6.19 6.62
CA GLY A 86 -13.16 -6.92 7.59
C GLY A 86 -12.22 -7.99 6.99
N ARG A 87 -12.24 -8.22 5.67
CA ARG A 87 -11.25 -9.11 5.02
C ARG A 87 -9.87 -8.50 5.12
N THR A 88 -8.86 -9.34 5.39
CA THR A 88 -7.46 -8.94 5.48
C THR A 88 -6.57 -9.86 4.65
N PHE A 89 -5.53 -9.27 4.07
CA PHE A 89 -4.54 -9.96 3.25
C PHE A 89 -3.13 -9.55 3.70
N ILE A 90 -2.20 -10.48 3.67
CA ILE A 90 -0.80 -10.24 4.03
C ILE A 90 0.04 -10.41 2.77
N ASN A 91 0.81 -9.39 2.43
CA ASN A 91 1.76 -9.45 1.33
C ASN A 91 3.05 -10.16 1.76
N LEU A 92 3.59 -11.01 0.88
CA LEU A 92 4.79 -11.79 1.15
C LEU A 92 5.99 -11.37 0.27
N THR A 93 5.79 -10.46 -0.69
CA THR A 93 6.86 -9.91 -1.53
C THR A 93 7.50 -8.69 -0.87
N GLY A 94 8.70 -8.36 -1.30
CA GLY A 94 9.49 -7.24 -0.78
C GLY A 94 10.60 -7.68 0.17
N ASN A 95 11.66 -6.89 0.23
CA ASN A 95 12.90 -7.17 0.94
C ASN A 95 13.30 -5.98 1.84
N PRO A 96 14.29 -6.14 2.73
CA PRO A 96 14.71 -5.08 3.65
C PRO A 96 15.29 -3.84 2.95
N GLY A 97 15.89 -3.97 1.76
CA GLY A 97 16.42 -2.85 0.97
C GLY A 97 15.34 -1.81 0.61
N MET A 98 14.08 -2.23 0.60
CA MET A 98 12.93 -1.33 0.40
C MET A 98 12.65 -0.41 1.61
N ALA A 99 13.40 -0.49 2.70
CA ALA A 99 13.26 0.41 3.86
C ALA A 99 13.98 1.74 3.65
N THR A 100 13.83 2.35 2.47
CA THR A 100 14.43 3.64 2.09
C THR A 100 13.36 4.67 1.72
N GLY A 101 13.75 5.96 1.70
CA GLY A 101 12.84 7.07 1.40
C GLY A 101 12.27 7.00 -0.02
N GLY A 102 11.00 7.37 -0.18
CA GLY A 102 10.31 7.39 -1.48
C GLY A 102 9.63 6.06 -1.88
N ILE A 103 9.98 4.95 -1.27
CA ILE A 103 9.37 3.63 -1.56
C ILE A 103 7.85 3.65 -1.32
N GLY A 104 7.40 4.34 -0.27
CA GLY A 104 5.96 4.52 0.01
C GLY A 104 5.24 5.32 -1.07
N ASP A 105 5.89 6.37 -1.61
CA ASP A 105 5.33 7.19 -2.69
C ASP A 105 5.13 6.36 -3.97
N VAL A 106 6.09 5.48 -4.29
CA VAL A 106 5.97 4.54 -5.40
C VAL A 106 4.78 3.61 -5.20
N LEU A 107 4.60 3.05 -3.99
CA LEU A 107 3.44 2.20 -3.67
C LEU A 107 2.12 2.95 -3.88
N THR A 108 2.03 4.17 -3.36
CA THR A 108 0.83 5.02 -3.50
C THR A 108 0.51 5.28 -4.97
N GLY A 109 1.52 5.58 -5.79
CA GLY A 109 1.39 5.75 -7.24
C GLY A 109 0.91 4.49 -7.97
N ILE A 110 1.46 3.31 -7.60
CA ILE A 110 1.05 2.02 -8.17
C ILE A 110 -0.42 1.72 -7.84
N ILE A 111 -0.82 1.88 -6.57
CA ILE A 111 -2.22 1.65 -6.16
C ILE A 111 -3.16 2.60 -6.89
N ALA A 112 -2.81 3.89 -7.00
CA ALA A 112 -3.62 4.88 -7.72
C ALA A 112 -3.76 4.51 -9.21
N ALA A 113 -2.67 4.07 -9.86
CA ALA A 113 -2.69 3.64 -11.25
C ALA A 113 -3.59 2.42 -11.48
N TRP A 114 -3.57 1.43 -10.59
CA TRP A 114 -4.46 0.27 -10.68
C TRP A 114 -5.93 0.64 -10.40
N SER A 115 -6.18 1.53 -9.43
CA SER A 115 -7.53 2.05 -9.16
C SER A 115 -8.11 2.78 -10.38
N ALA A 116 -7.29 3.56 -11.08
CA ALA A 116 -7.69 4.28 -12.30
C ALA A 116 -7.97 3.35 -13.49
N GLN A 117 -7.49 2.11 -13.49
CA GLN A 117 -7.73 1.12 -14.53
C GLN A 117 -8.99 0.27 -14.29
N LEU A 118 -9.94 0.78 -13.54
CA LEU A 118 -11.25 0.16 -13.26
C LEU A 118 -11.18 -1.12 -12.41
N LEU A 119 -10.09 -1.30 -11.66
CA LEU A 119 -10.04 -2.30 -10.60
C LEU A 119 -10.84 -1.79 -9.40
N ASP A 120 -11.57 -2.69 -8.73
CA ASP A 120 -12.11 -2.38 -7.41
C ASP A 120 -10.96 -2.10 -6.43
N ALA A 121 -11.21 -1.35 -5.37
CA ALA A 121 -10.19 -0.91 -4.45
C ALA A 121 -9.47 -2.07 -3.76
N GLU A 122 -10.14 -3.18 -3.46
CA GLU A 122 -9.50 -4.38 -2.91
C GLU A 122 -8.50 -4.97 -3.91
N ALA A 123 -8.91 -5.15 -5.17
CA ALA A 123 -8.04 -5.68 -6.21
C ALA A 123 -6.85 -4.73 -6.47
N ALA A 124 -7.10 -3.41 -6.51
CA ALA A 124 -6.05 -2.40 -6.68
C ALA A 124 -5.02 -2.43 -5.53
N CYS A 125 -5.48 -2.51 -4.27
CA CYS A 125 -4.59 -2.63 -3.11
C CYS A 125 -3.75 -3.92 -3.16
N LYS A 126 -4.38 -5.07 -3.42
CA LYS A 126 -3.70 -6.37 -3.45
C LYS A 126 -2.68 -6.44 -4.59
N ALA A 127 -3.08 -6.08 -5.80
CA ALA A 127 -2.18 -6.05 -6.96
C ALA A 127 -1.05 -5.04 -6.76
N GLY A 128 -1.38 -3.84 -6.28
CA GLY A 128 -0.41 -2.77 -6.04
C GLY A 128 0.65 -3.16 -5.02
N VAL A 129 0.26 -3.71 -3.87
CA VAL A 129 1.20 -4.13 -2.82
C VAL A 129 2.06 -5.30 -3.28
N TYR A 130 1.47 -6.30 -3.97
CA TYR A 130 2.20 -7.45 -4.48
C TYR A 130 3.23 -7.05 -5.53
N LEU A 131 2.81 -6.29 -6.55
CA LEU A 131 3.69 -5.86 -7.64
C LEU A 131 4.78 -4.90 -7.17
N HIS A 132 4.48 -4.02 -6.23
CA HIS A 132 5.45 -3.14 -5.60
C HIS A 132 6.55 -3.95 -4.88
N GLY A 133 6.16 -4.94 -4.07
CA GLY A 133 7.12 -5.81 -3.39
C GLY A 133 7.93 -6.66 -4.38
N LEU A 134 7.28 -7.27 -5.38
CA LEU A 134 7.96 -8.07 -6.40
C LEU A 134 8.93 -7.24 -7.25
N ALA A 135 8.55 -6.01 -7.61
CA ALA A 135 9.46 -5.08 -8.29
C ALA A 135 10.69 -4.75 -7.41
N GLY A 136 10.48 -4.60 -6.09
CA GLY A 136 11.57 -4.44 -5.14
C GLY A 136 12.47 -5.66 -5.03
N ASP A 137 11.92 -6.87 -5.08
CA ASP A 137 12.70 -8.13 -5.06
C ASP A 137 13.53 -8.29 -6.34
N LEU A 138 12.97 -7.91 -7.50
CA LEU A 138 13.70 -7.91 -8.77
C LEU A 138 14.81 -6.84 -8.78
N ALA A 139 14.52 -5.64 -8.28
CA ALA A 139 15.52 -4.58 -8.18
C ALA A 139 16.65 -4.95 -7.21
N GLU A 140 16.34 -5.61 -6.10
CA GLU A 140 17.35 -6.11 -5.15
C GLU A 140 18.27 -7.15 -5.79
N ALA A 141 17.72 -8.02 -6.62
CA ALA A 141 18.51 -9.04 -7.34
C ALA A 141 19.52 -8.42 -8.32
N ASP A 142 19.20 -7.27 -8.90
CA ASP A 142 20.07 -6.58 -9.86
C ASP A 142 21.04 -5.60 -9.18
N GLU A 143 20.56 -4.80 -8.21
CA GLU A 143 21.32 -3.71 -7.59
C GLU A 143 21.91 -4.09 -6.22
N GLY A 144 21.37 -5.12 -5.58
CA GLY A 144 21.68 -5.50 -4.21
C GLY A 144 20.92 -4.68 -3.16
N GLU A 145 20.69 -5.29 -2.00
CA GLU A 145 19.88 -4.73 -0.90
C GLU A 145 20.31 -3.33 -0.46
N VAL A 146 21.62 -3.08 -0.39
CA VAL A 146 22.19 -1.83 0.15
C VAL A 146 22.11 -0.67 -0.84
N ALA A 147 22.16 -0.96 -2.14
CA ALA A 147 22.15 0.06 -3.20
C ALA A 147 20.74 0.43 -3.67
N LEU A 148 19.72 -0.36 -3.31
CA LEU A 148 18.35 -0.20 -3.77
C LEU A 148 17.77 1.16 -3.38
N THR A 149 17.21 1.85 -4.37
CA THR A 149 16.53 3.14 -4.21
C THR A 149 15.08 3.07 -4.70
N ALA A 150 14.28 4.07 -4.34
CA ALA A 150 12.89 4.16 -4.81
C ALA A 150 12.76 4.24 -6.33
N SER A 151 13.77 4.80 -7.02
CA SER A 151 13.80 4.97 -8.47
C SER A 151 13.94 3.66 -9.23
N ASP A 152 14.46 2.61 -8.58
CA ASP A 152 14.70 1.32 -9.22
C ASP A 152 13.40 0.51 -9.36
N LEU A 153 12.46 0.66 -8.43
CA LEU A 153 11.20 -0.08 -8.45
C LEU A 153 10.37 0.14 -9.73
N PRO A 154 10.15 1.38 -10.20
CA PRO A 154 9.43 1.62 -11.45
C PRO A 154 10.08 0.96 -12.67
N LEU A 155 11.42 0.81 -12.69
CA LEU A 155 12.15 0.16 -13.79
C LEU A 155 11.85 -1.34 -13.85
N HIS A 156 11.64 -1.98 -12.70
CA HIS A 156 11.33 -3.41 -12.60
C HIS A 156 9.82 -3.73 -12.57
N LEU A 157 8.95 -2.70 -12.53
CA LEU A 157 7.50 -2.93 -12.45
C LEU A 157 6.95 -3.72 -13.65
N GLY A 158 7.48 -3.46 -14.85
CA GLY A 158 7.09 -4.18 -16.06
C GLY A 158 7.46 -5.67 -16.01
N ASP A 159 8.61 -6.00 -15.44
CA ASP A 159 9.04 -7.39 -15.21
C ASP A 159 8.18 -8.08 -14.15
N ALA A 160 7.87 -7.40 -13.05
CA ALA A 160 6.96 -7.90 -12.01
C ALA A 160 5.56 -8.22 -12.58
N VAL A 161 5.01 -7.37 -13.44
CA VAL A 161 3.72 -7.63 -14.12
C VAL A 161 3.81 -8.84 -15.05
N ARG A 162 4.91 -8.99 -15.81
CA ARG A 162 5.13 -10.16 -16.66
C ARG A 162 5.21 -11.46 -15.87
N GLU A 163 5.93 -11.44 -14.75
CA GLU A 163 6.07 -12.61 -13.88
C GLU A 163 4.71 -13.01 -13.29
N LEU A 164 3.95 -12.06 -12.75
CA LEU A 164 2.61 -12.30 -12.22
C LEU A 164 1.66 -12.89 -13.29
N SER A 165 1.76 -12.42 -14.54
CA SER A 165 0.91 -12.88 -15.65
C SER A 165 1.37 -14.20 -16.28
N GLY A 166 2.47 -14.80 -15.80
CA GLY A 166 3.07 -16.00 -16.38
C GLY A 166 3.71 -15.80 -17.76
N ARG A 167 3.85 -14.55 -18.21
CA ARG A 167 4.49 -14.19 -19.49
C ARG A 167 5.98 -13.93 -19.24
N ARG A 168 6.81 -14.97 -19.37
CA ARG A 168 8.28 -14.80 -19.35
C ARG A 168 8.76 -13.99 -20.55
N ARG A 169 9.86 -13.22 -20.38
CA ARG A 169 10.59 -12.69 -21.53
C ARG A 169 10.99 -13.87 -22.43
N ASP A 170 10.75 -13.74 -23.73
CA ASP A 170 11.43 -14.58 -24.69
C ASP A 170 12.90 -14.10 -24.72
N PRO A 171 13.88 -14.94 -24.32
CA PRO A 171 15.26 -14.51 -24.27
C PRO A 171 15.85 -14.23 -25.67
N ASP A 172 15.14 -14.63 -26.72
CA ASP A 172 15.58 -14.53 -28.13
C ASP A 172 14.77 -13.46 -28.92
N ALA A 173 13.96 -12.60 -28.25
CA ALA A 173 13.16 -11.55 -28.88
C ALA A 173 13.86 -10.19 -28.91
#